data_148627d36db0341107a885fc64eac666
#
_entry.id   148627d36db0341107a885fc64eac666
#
_cell.length_a   1.000
_cell.length_b   1.000
_cell.length_c   1.000
_cell.angle_alpha   90.00
_cell.angle_beta   90.00
_cell.angle_gamma   90.00
#
_symmetry.space_group_name_H-M   'P 1'
#
loop_
_entity.id
_entity.type
_entity.pdbx_description
1 polymer ?
#
loop_
_entity_poly.entity_id
_entity_poly.type
_entity_poly.pdbx_seq_one_letter_code
_entity_poly.pdbx_strand_id
1 'polypeptide(L)'
;MEEVGTLLQNGPHLIKRILRVFSAREIHRVSGVCRTWQKYAGLVLKERRRVLTMIVPRYYNHYGPPAPPANVDNPEMKRFLRDLDMDCGVAFMFEGMTHVPSLDRPASIAIPPWTPSRRVNVEEIISCLTPSSVVIGALSYEGLISTLASYPEHRHIANDCLSAFLVPKSLPEGTHMSHFSLSLTQAEKVVKRKLNKATFAQVFQWPEDQPAKCIIMITTDFVPTQVVRKLLRAIRVLHDGEVALAGGLGEVFSSAFSPENYRPSAYEIDDDTDESSTMPVFGGLVFGGENVRAASLVIGEDDRTKESVRERLMELKAKVEAWGECRQKFGFVFASCIRGWELFHAYDVEIAVFKELMPDIPLNGMCTEGEYGWDFPLPLAQPAKKSRRSNDAVLIRTNSFAIVGFV
;
A
#
# COMPACT_ATOMS: atom_id res chain seq x y z
N MET A 1 15.80 32.50 33.79
CA MET A 1 15.20 31.21 33.40
C MET A 1 13.74 31.04 33.87
N GLU A 2 13.39 31.52 35.08
CA GLU A 2 12.02 31.49 35.59
C GLU A 2 11.02 32.30 34.74
N GLU A 3 11.37 33.45 34.23
CA GLU A 3 10.51 34.28 33.37
C GLU A 3 10.14 33.58 32.04
N VAL A 4 11.10 32.86 31.42
CA VAL A 4 10.83 32.11 30.17
C VAL A 4 9.92 30.92 30.43
N GLY A 5 10.09 30.25 31.58
CA GLY A 5 9.21 29.16 32.00
C GLY A 5 7.76 29.62 32.21
N THR A 6 7.60 30.77 32.86
CA THR A 6 6.28 31.40 33.11
C THR A 6 5.64 31.90 31.81
N LEU A 7 6.40 32.48 30.90
CA LEU A 7 5.93 32.89 29.57
C LEU A 7 5.45 31.72 28.73
N LEU A 8 6.16 30.58 28.74
CA LEU A 8 5.76 29.35 28.04
C LEU A 8 4.51 28.68 28.66
N GLN A 9 4.38 28.76 29.99
CA GLN A 9 3.18 28.21 30.67
C GLN A 9 1.93 29.03 30.37
N ASN A 10 2.06 30.36 30.26
CA ASN A 10 0.94 31.28 30.05
C ASN A 10 0.69 31.59 28.56
N GLY A 11 1.54 31.12 27.66
CA GLY A 11 1.43 31.33 26.22
C GLY A 11 1.11 30.10 25.42
N PRO A 12 -0.10 29.51 25.55
CA PRO A 12 -0.48 28.29 24.81
C PRO A 12 -0.27 28.39 23.30
N HIS A 13 -0.48 29.57 22.73
CA HIS A 13 -0.24 29.84 21.31
C HIS A 13 1.24 29.75 20.94
N LEU A 14 2.15 30.16 21.85
CA LEU A 14 3.57 30.10 21.64
C LEU A 14 4.06 28.65 21.62
N ILE A 15 3.62 27.83 22.58
CA ILE A 15 3.96 26.40 22.63
C ILE A 15 3.50 25.72 21.34
N LYS A 16 2.25 25.95 20.93
CA LYS A 16 1.72 25.36 19.70
C LYS A 16 2.51 25.80 18.46
N ARG A 17 2.93 27.07 18.38
CA ARG A 17 3.74 27.59 17.29
C ARG A 17 5.14 26.96 17.25
N ILE A 18 5.75 26.78 18.41
CA ILE A 18 7.05 26.08 18.54
C ILE A 18 6.91 24.62 18.08
N LEU A 19 5.89 23.91 18.58
CA LEU A 19 5.69 22.51 18.24
C LEU A 19 5.39 22.29 16.76
N ARG A 20 4.83 23.27 16.07
CA ARG A 20 4.54 23.16 14.63
C ARG A 20 5.77 23.10 13.73
N VAL A 21 6.95 23.50 14.21
CA VAL A 21 8.20 23.42 13.44
C VAL A 21 8.98 22.14 13.69
N PHE A 22 8.53 21.32 14.64
CA PHE A 22 9.15 20.04 14.98
C PHE A 22 8.58 18.90 14.16
N SER A 23 9.41 17.90 13.86
CA SER A 23 8.95 16.59 13.37
C SER A 23 8.10 15.87 14.43
N ALA A 24 7.32 14.88 14.04
CA ALA A 24 6.51 14.10 14.98
C ALA A 24 7.38 13.43 16.06
N ARG A 25 8.56 12.95 15.66
CA ARG A 25 9.53 12.32 16.58
C ARG A 25 10.06 13.29 17.63
N GLU A 26 10.36 14.52 17.25
CA GLU A 26 10.78 15.58 18.17
C GLU A 26 9.64 16.00 19.09
N ILE A 27 8.41 16.10 18.57
CA ILE A 27 7.20 16.36 19.37
C ILE A 27 7.03 15.30 20.45
N HIS A 28 7.19 14.01 20.11
CA HIS A 28 7.13 12.94 21.11
C HIS A 28 8.19 13.08 22.21
N ARG A 29 9.42 13.47 21.84
CA ARG A 29 10.50 13.70 22.83
C ARG A 29 10.17 14.85 23.77
N VAL A 30 9.71 15.97 23.24
CA VAL A 30 9.41 17.15 24.05
C VAL A 30 8.08 17.06 24.80
N SER A 31 7.18 16.16 24.40
CA SER A 31 5.92 15.92 25.11
C SER A 31 6.11 15.42 26.54
N GLY A 32 7.25 14.80 26.85
CA GLY A 32 7.62 14.35 28.18
C GLY A 32 8.04 15.47 29.15
N VAL A 33 8.22 16.71 28.70
CA VAL A 33 8.72 17.82 29.53
C VAL A 33 7.72 18.19 30.64
N CYS A 34 6.45 18.38 30.30
CA CYS A 34 5.38 18.62 31.27
C CYS A 34 3.99 18.38 30.66
N ARG A 35 2.95 18.34 31.50
CA ARG A 35 1.55 18.12 31.08
C ARG A 35 1.06 19.11 30.03
N THR A 36 1.48 20.38 30.12
CA THR A 36 1.11 21.42 29.16
C THR A 36 1.67 21.10 27.78
N TRP A 37 2.97 20.78 27.69
CA TRP A 37 3.61 20.39 26.44
C TRP A 37 3.00 19.12 25.88
N GLN A 38 2.72 18.12 26.70
CA GLN A 38 2.04 16.90 26.29
C GLN A 38 0.68 17.18 25.64
N LYS A 39 -0.14 18.07 26.27
CA LYS A 39 -1.45 18.46 25.72
C LYS A 39 -1.31 19.12 24.34
N TYR A 40 -0.42 20.10 24.19
CA TYR A 40 -0.25 20.81 22.92
C TYR A 40 0.44 19.95 21.86
N ALA A 41 1.36 19.07 22.23
CA ALA A 41 1.92 18.06 21.36
C ALA A 41 0.82 17.18 20.73
N GLY A 42 -0.08 16.66 21.55
CA GLY A 42 -1.24 15.89 21.07
C GLY A 42 -2.15 16.69 20.12
N LEU A 43 -2.36 17.98 20.39
CA LEU A 43 -3.17 18.83 19.50
C LEU A 43 -2.47 19.06 18.16
N VAL A 44 -1.17 19.35 18.14
CA VAL A 44 -0.41 19.56 16.90
C VAL A 44 -0.35 18.29 16.07
N LEU A 45 -0.09 17.14 16.67
CA LEU A 45 -0.11 15.85 15.95
C LEU A 45 -1.49 15.53 15.38
N LYS A 46 -2.55 15.88 16.10
CA LYS A 46 -3.93 15.75 15.60
C LYS A 46 -4.24 16.66 14.40
N GLU A 47 -3.59 17.77 14.23
CA GLU A 47 -3.74 18.65 13.05
C GLU A 47 -3.06 18.06 11.80
N ARG A 48 -2.08 17.17 11.95
CA ARG A 48 -1.27 16.58 10.89
C ARG A 48 -1.79 15.23 10.41
N ARG A 49 -3.10 15.15 10.18
CA ARG A 49 -3.83 13.92 9.87
C ARG A 49 -3.99 13.75 8.37
N ARG A 50 -2.88 13.59 7.67
CA ARG A 50 -2.90 13.34 6.22
C ARG A 50 -2.11 12.08 5.88
N VAL A 51 -2.59 11.31 4.93
CA VAL A 51 -1.82 10.24 4.33
C VAL A 51 -0.75 10.87 3.44
N LEU A 52 0.51 10.52 3.67
CA LEU A 52 1.60 10.93 2.80
C LEU A 52 1.93 9.79 1.85
N THR A 53 2.25 10.17 0.63
CA THR A 53 2.74 9.25 -0.38
C THR A 53 4.19 9.58 -0.70
N MET A 54 5.01 8.56 -0.82
CA MET A 54 6.42 8.73 -1.16
C MET A 54 6.83 7.73 -2.24
N ILE A 55 7.84 8.11 -3.01
CA ILE A 55 8.60 7.23 -3.85
C ILE A 55 10.08 7.54 -3.69
N VAL A 56 10.89 6.52 -3.52
CA VAL A 56 12.33 6.63 -3.38
C VAL A 56 12.98 5.78 -4.46
N PRO A 57 13.57 6.39 -5.47
CA PRO A 57 14.31 5.66 -6.47
C PRO A 57 15.58 5.08 -5.85
N ARG A 58 15.91 3.86 -6.21
CA ARG A 58 17.23 3.30 -5.99
C ARG A 58 18.00 3.52 -7.30
N TYR A 59 19.03 4.34 -7.26
CA TYR A 59 19.90 4.54 -8.42
C TYR A 59 20.71 3.28 -8.67
N TYR A 60 20.34 2.53 -9.70
CA TYR A 60 21.18 1.50 -10.28
C TYR A 60 21.79 2.06 -11.57
N ASN A 61 23.11 2.22 -11.61
CA ASN A 61 23.79 2.65 -12.83
C ASN A 61 24.00 1.43 -13.73
N HIS A 62 23.08 1.19 -14.64
CA HIS A 62 23.14 0.06 -15.57
C HIS A 62 24.38 0.05 -16.49
N TYR A 63 25.10 1.17 -16.60
CA TYR A 63 26.23 1.35 -17.53
C TYR A 63 27.57 1.66 -16.86
N GLY A 64 27.61 1.66 -15.54
CA GLY A 64 28.83 1.89 -14.77
C GLY A 64 29.49 0.60 -14.29
N PRO A 65 30.79 0.66 -13.86
CA PRO A 65 31.36 -0.46 -13.13
C PRO A 65 30.45 -0.81 -11.96
N PRO A 66 30.38 -2.09 -11.53
CA PRO A 66 29.53 -2.49 -10.42
C PRO A 66 29.81 -1.54 -9.25
N ALA A 67 28.81 -0.73 -8.91
CA ALA A 67 28.93 0.16 -7.79
C ALA A 67 29.37 -0.69 -6.59
N PRO A 68 30.30 -0.22 -5.76
CA PRO A 68 30.65 -0.95 -4.55
C PRO A 68 29.36 -1.32 -3.86
N PRO A 69 29.30 -2.48 -3.17
CA PRO A 69 28.08 -2.93 -2.53
C PRO A 69 27.55 -1.77 -1.71
N ALA A 70 26.65 -0.99 -2.32
CA ALA A 70 26.10 0.18 -1.67
C ALA A 70 25.40 -0.37 -0.44
N ASN A 71 25.95 -0.10 0.73
CA ASN A 71 25.13 -0.11 1.93
C ASN A 71 23.91 0.71 1.56
N VAL A 72 22.73 0.08 1.53
CA VAL A 72 21.49 0.72 1.10
C VAL A 72 21.01 1.61 2.24
N ASP A 73 21.92 2.41 2.73
CA ASP A 73 21.68 3.55 3.53
C ASP A 73 21.22 4.65 2.57
N ASN A 74 19.92 4.64 2.20
CA ASN A 74 19.41 5.81 1.51
C ASN A 74 19.25 6.93 2.56
N PRO A 75 20.24 7.83 2.68
CA PRO A 75 20.23 8.85 3.72
C PRO A 75 19.08 9.83 3.54
N GLU A 76 18.61 10.02 2.30
CA GLU A 76 17.48 10.90 1.99
C GLU A 76 16.17 10.29 2.49
N MET A 77 15.94 9.00 2.26
CA MET A 77 14.79 8.29 2.79
C MET A 77 14.79 8.31 4.31
N LYS A 78 15.92 7.99 4.94
CA LYS A 78 16.03 8.00 6.40
C LYS A 78 15.78 9.38 6.97
N ARG A 79 16.33 10.42 6.33
CA ARG A 79 16.09 11.80 6.71
C ARG A 79 14.61 12.14 6.57
N PHE A 80 14.01 11.83 5.43
CA PHE A 80 12.58 12.05 5.19
C PHE A 80 11.71 11.38 6.27
N LEU A 81 11.95 10.08 6.57
CA LEU A 81 11.18 9.36 7.58
C LEU A 81 11.40 9.90 9.01
N ARG A 82 12.61 10.38 9.34
CA ARG A 82 12.90 10.99 10.64
C ARG A 82 12.28 12.37 10.80
N ASP A 83 12.19 13.11 9.70
CA ASP A 83 11.69 14.48 9.66
C ASP A 83 10.18 14.54 9.37
N LEU A 84 9.48 13.39 9.35
CA LEU A 84 8.03 13.36 9.20
C LEU A 84 7.36 14.27 10.21
N ASP A 85 6.50 15.13 9.71
CA ASP A 85 5.71 16.03 10.53
C ASP A 85 4.51 15.34 11.19
N MET A 86 4.08 14.18 10.67
CA MET A 86 2.96 13.39 11.17
C MET A 86 3.40 12.18 12.00
N ASP A 87 2.59 11.80 12.97
CA ASP A 87 2.75 10.56 13.74
C ASP A 87 2.28 9.37 12.89
N CYS A 88 3.24 8.67 12.28
CA CYS A 88 2.95 7.54 11.40
C CYS A 88 2.44 6.34 12.22
N GLY A 89 1.26 5.84 11.90
CA GLY A 89 0.73 4.61 12.48
C GLY A 89 1.07 3.39 11.64
N VAL A 90 0.90 3.50 10.33
CA VAL A 90 1.18 2.43 9.37
C VAL A 90 1.96 2.98 8.18
N ALA A 91 3.07 2.35 7.87
CA ALA A 91 3.78 2.52 6.61
C ALA A 91 3.43 1.33 5.69
N PHE A 92 2.56 1.56 4.71
CA PHE A 92 2.21 0.56 3.71
C PHE A 92 3.10 0.74 2.49
N MET A 93 3.98 -0.22 2.27
CA MET A 93 5.11 -0.10 1.37
C MET A 93 5.05 -1.08 0.21
N PHE A 94 5.53 -0.63 -0.94
CA PHE A 94 5.80 -1.48 -2.08
C PHE A 94 7.28 -1.37 -2.44
N GLU A 95 7.94 -2.50 -2.58
CA GLU A 95 9.32 -2.60 -3.03
C GLU A 95 9.36 -3.22 -4.41
N GLY A 96 9.95 -2.52 -5.39
CA GLY A 96 10.21 -3.04 -6.73
C GLY A 96 11.60 -3.62 -6.81
N MET A 97 11.73 -4.81 -7.37
CA MET A 97 13.01 -5.43 -7.68
C MET A 97 13.14 -5.66 -9.18
N THR A 98 14.33 -5.41 -9.71
CA THR A 98 14.63 -5.78 -11.09
C THR A 98 15.00 -7.26 -11.13
N HIS A 99 14.13 -8.07 -11.69
CA HIS A 99 14.57 -9.33 -12.24
C HIS A 99 15.34 -8.99 -13.54
N VAL A 100 16.66 -8.95 -13.50
CA VAL A 100 17.45 -8.92 -14.75
C VAL A 100 17.37 -10.32 -15.34
N PRO A 101 16.57 -10.56 -16.38
CA PRO A 101 16.63 -11.82 -17.08
C PRO A 101 18.04 -11.92 -17.67
N SER A 102 18.77 -12.94 -17.33
CA SER A 102 20.10 -13.21 -17.85
C SER A 102 20.08 -13.67 -19.32
N LEU A 103 19.14 -13.19 -20.12
CA LEU A 103 18.96 -13.63 -21.52
C LEU A 103 20.15 -13.30 -22.43
N ASP A 104 21.02 -12.36 -22.03
CA ASP A 104 22.16 -11.95 -22.85
C ASP A 104 23.54 -12.12 -22.17
N ARG A 105 23.62 -12.84 -21.07
CA ARG A 105 24.93 -13.14 -20.46
C ARG A 105 25.45 -14.48 -20.96
N PRO A 106 26.67 -14.51 -21.53
CA PRO A 106 27.31 -15.79 -21.87
C PRO A 106 27.39 -16.65 -20.62
N ALA A 107 27.10 -17.93 -20.76
CA ALA A 107 27.04 -18.96 -19.70
C ALA A 107 28.30 -19.10 -18.83
N SER A 108 29.34 -18.30 -19.09
CA SER A 108 30.63 -18.31 -18.38
C SER A 108 30.70 -17.39 -17.15
N ILE A 109 29.70 -16.56 -16.93
CA ILE A 109 29.64 -15.75 -15.69
C ILE A 109 28.73 -16.51 -14.71
N ALA A 110 29.36 -17.34 -13.88
CA ALA A 110 28.69 -17.93 -12.74
C ALA A 110 28.06 -16.78 -11.92
N ILE A 111 26.72 -16.71 -11.91
CA ILE A 111 26.00 -15.85 -10.99
C ILE A 111 26.46 -16.33 -9.60
N PRO A 112 27.05 -15.48 -8.76
CA PRO A 112 27.35 -15.90 -7.40
C PRO A 112 26.02 -16.38 -6.78
N PRO A 113 26.05 -17.50 -6.03
CA PRO A 113 24.85 -18.05 -5.41
C PRO A 113 24.16 -16.88 -4.72
N TRP A 114 22.93 -16.63 -5.10
CA TRP A 114 21.99 -15.62 -4.61
C TRP A 114 22.53 -14.82 -3.43
N THR A 115 23.22 -13.72 -3.71
CA THR A 115 23.31 -12.69 -2.68
C THR A 115 21.87 -12.28 -2.44
N PRO A 116 21.31 -12.47 -1.25
CA PRO A 116 19.96 -12.05 -0.96
C PRO A 116 19.89 -10.59 -1.38
N SER A 117 19.11 -10.33 -2.44
CA SER A 117 18.91 -8.99 -2.94
C SER A 117 18.52 -8.19 -1.72
N ARG A 118 19.20 -7.07 -1.51
CA ARG A 118 19.10 -6.28 -0.30
C ARG A 118 17.67 -5.79 -0.13
N ARG A 119 16.87 -6.58 0.58
CA ARG A 119 15.51 -6.23 0.97
C ARG A 119 15.54 -4.94 1.77
N VAL A 120 14.48 -4.17 1.65
CA VAL A 120 14.24 -3.07 2.58
C VAL A 120 14.40 -3.62 3.99
N ASN A 121 15.34 -3.08 4.73
CA ASN A 121 15.49 -3.43 6.12
C ASN A 121 14.32 -2.81 6.89
N VAL A 122 13.28 -3.62 7.11
CA VAL A 122 12.05 -3.21 7.82
C VAL A 122 12.39 -2.63 9.19
N GLU A 123 13.37 -3.20 9.91
CA GLU A 123 13.83 -2.72 11.21
C GLU A 123 14.43 -1.31 11.11
N GLU A 124 15.17 -1.06 10.05
CA GLU A 124 15.78 0.23 9.82
C GLU A 124 14.71 1.30 9.53
N ILE A 125 13.71 0.97 8.74
CA ILE A 125 12.55 1.85 8.50
C ILE A 125 11.82 2.13 9.81
N ILE A 126 11.50 1.09 10.59
CA ILE A 126 10.84 1.23 11.89
C ILE A 126 11.67 2.14 12.81
N SER A 127 13.01 1.99 12.81
CA SER A 127 13.89 2.84 13.63
C SER A 127 13.80 4.34 13.28
N CYS A 128 13.40 4.64 12.06
CA CYS A 128 13.22 6.02 11.58
C CYS A 128 11.81 6.57 11.84
N LEU A 129 10.82 5.71 12.04
CA LEU A 129 9.44 6.10 12.33
C LEU A 129 9.22 6.40 13.81
N THR A 130 8.02 6.84 14.15
CA THR A 130 7.60 7.05 15.54
C THR A 130 7.38 5.71 16.26
N PRO A 131 7.50 5.66 17.59
CA PRO A 131 7.23 4.44 18.34
C PRO A 131 5.83 3.89 18.04
N SER A 132 5.72 2.56 17.98
CA SER A 132 4.48 1.84 17.65
C SER A 132 4.00 1.96 16.18
N SER A 133 4.80 2.49 15.28
CA SER A 133 4.52 2.38 13.83
C SER A 133 4.61 0.93 13.38
N VAL A 134 3.74 0.56 12.45
CA VAL A 134 3.76 -0.75 11.79
C VAL A 134 4.18 -0.59 10.35
N VAL A 135 5.07 -1.43 9.88
CA VAL A 135 5.45 -1.52 8.47
C VAL A 135 4.84 -2.80 7.90
N ILE A 136 4.10 -2.66 6.83
CA ILE A 136 3.52 -3.77 6.08
C ILE A 136 3.61 -3.45 4.59
N GLY A 137 3.74 -4.44 3.75
CA GLY A 137 3.80 -4.22 2.32
C GLY A 137 4.08 -5.46 1.51
N ALA A 138 4.51 -5.22 0.29
CA ALA A 138 4.86 -6.28 -0.65
C ALA A 138 6.05 -5.94 -1.51
N LEU A 139 6.76 -7.00 -1.88
CA LEU A 139 7.79 -7.01 -2.89
C LEU A 139 7.18 -7.39 -4.23
N SER A 140 7.46 -6.63 -5.27
CA SER A 140 7.14 -6.92 -6.66
C SER A 140 8.42 -7.18 -7.45
N TYR A 141 8.45 -8.28 -8.17
CA TYR A 141 9.55 -8.60 -9.10
C TYR A 141 9.38 -7.90 -10.47
N GLU A 142 8.21 -7.33 -10.73
CA GLU A 142 7.84 -6.73 -11.99
C GLU A 142 7.87 -5.19 -11.97
N GLY A 143 8.15 -4.61 -10.80
CA GLY A 143 8.30 -3.17 -10.62
C GLY A 143 7.15 -2.48 -9.90
N LEU A 144 7.34 -1.20 -9.64
CA LEU A 144 6.38 -0.33 -8.95
C LEU A 144 5.74 0.67 -9.88
N ILE A 145 4.55 1.09 -9.51
CA ILE A 145 3.76 2.08 -10.21
C ILE A 145 3.53 3.29 -9.31
N SER A 146 3.81 4.50 -9.82
CA SER A 146 3.51 5.72 -9.08
C SER A 146 3.29 6.92 -9.99
N THR A 147 2.24 7.70 -9.72
CA THR A 147 2.04 8.99 -10.38
C THR A 147 2.94 10.10 -9.84
N LEU A 148 3.63 9.86 -8.73
CA LEU A 148 4.57 10.80 -8.10
C LEU A 148 5.96 10.78 -8.75
N ALA A 149 6.27 9.75 -9.53
CA ALA A 149 7.56 9.64 -10.21
C ALA A 149 7.69 10.76 -11.25
N SER A 150 8.50 11.77 -10.93
CA SER A 150 8.85 12.87 -11.82
C SER A 150 10.04 12.51 -12.69
N TYR A 151 10.06 11.33 -13.30
CA TYR A 151 11.13 11.00 -14.24
C TYR A 151 10.80 11.61 -15.60
N PRO A 152 11.73 12.39 -16.19
CA PRO A 152 11.49 13.06 -17.48
C PRO A 152 11.34 12.09 -18.66
N GLU A 153 11.61 10.81 -18.47
CA GLU A 153 11.61 9.82 -19.55
C GLU A 153 10.55 8.72 -19.40
N HIS A 154 9.30 9.11 -19.14
CA HIS A 154 8.12 8.31 -19.52
C HIS A 154 7.93 6.92 -18.89
N ARG A 155 8.51 6.59 -17.73
CA ARG A 155 8.22 5.31 -17.08
C ARG A 155 7.64 5.53 -15.69
N HIS A 156 6.35 5.29 -15.57
CA HIS A 156 5.69 5.21 -14.26
C HIS A 156 5.95 3.87 -13.55
N ILE A 157 6.58 2.93 -14.26
CA ILE A 157 7.06 1.67 -13.72
C ILE A 157 8.54 1.84 -13.39
N ALA A 158 8.85 1.76 -12.14
CA ALA A 158 10.22 1.90 -11.65
C ALA A 158 10.64 0.58 -11.00
N ASN A 159 11.72 0.03 -11.54
CA ASN A 159 12.43 -1.08 -10.92
C ASN A 159 13.42 -0.52 -9.90
N ASP A 160 13.79 -1.32 -8.91
CA ASP A 160 14.72 -0.91 -7.85
C ASP A 160 14.30 0.40 -7.15
N CYS A 161 13.08 0.48 -6.72
CA CYS A 161 12.55 1.60 -5.98
C CYS A 161 11.68 1.15 -4.80
N LEU A 162 11.37 2.09 -3.95
CA LEU A 162 10.44 1.93 -2.85
C LEU A 162 9.35 2.98 -2.97
N SER A 163 8.10 2.58 -2.91
CA SER A 163 7.00 3.51 -2.73
C SER A 163 6.22 3.20 -1.46
N ALA A 164 5.58 4.19 -0.87
CA ALA A 164 4.82 4.00 0.34
C ALA A 164 3.63 4.94 0.46
N PHE A 165 2.62 4.45 1.19
CA PHE A 165 1.61 5.25 1.86
C PHE A 165 1.94 5.28 3.35
N LEU A 166 2.19 6.47 3.88
CA LEU A 166 2.40 6.69 5.29
C LEU A 166 1.08 7.19 5.88
N VAL A 167 0.45 6.33 6.67
CA VAL A 167 -0.87 6.62 7.23
C VAL A 167 -0.71 7.10 8.67
N PRO A 168 -1.31 8.23 9.05
CA PRO A 168 -1.18 8.75 10.41
C PRO A 168 -1.85 7.83 11.43
N LYS A 169 -1.29 7.78 12.63
CA LYS A 169 -1.83 7.02 13.75
C LYS A 169 -3.24 7.51 14.15
N SER A 170 -3.48 8.79 14.00
CA SER A 170 -4.79 9.41 14.28
C SER A 170 -5.37 9.94 12.98
N LEU A 171 -6.40 9.30 12.50
CA LEU A 171 -7.15 9.73 11.31
C LEU A 171 -8.16 10.83 11.62
N PRO A 172 -8.71 11.53 10.61
CA PRO A 172 -9.84 12.43 10.79
C PRO A 172 -11.02 11.75 11.49
N GLU A 173 -11.85 12.51 12.16
CA GLU A 173 -13.05 12.00 12.83
C GLU A 173 -13.97 11.30 11.83
N GLY A 174 -14.61 10.21 12.25
CA GLY A 174 -15.46 9.39 11.37
C GLY A 174 -14.70 8.59 10.31
N THR A 175 -13.37 8.59 10.34
CA THR A 175 -12.53 7.74 9.49
C THR A 175 -11.84 6.68 10.32
N HIS A 176 -11.76 5.48 9.79
CA HIS A 176 -11.09 4.36 10.42
C HIS A 176 -10.20 3.61 9.42
N MET A 177 -9.08 3.10 9.90
CA MET A 177 -8.19 2.25 9.12
C MET A 177 -7.60 1.19 10.03
N SER A 178 -7.52 -0.02 9.53
CA SER A 178 -6.72 -1.10 10.13
C SER A 178 -5.78 -1.69 9.09
N HIS A 179 -4.79 -2.39 9.59
CA HIS A 179 -3.93 -3.24 8.80
C HIS A 179 -4.14 -4.69 9.21
N PHE A 180 -3.82 -5.61 8.32
CA PHE A 180 -3.85 -7.03 8.62
C PHE A 180 -2.70 -7.76 7.95
N SER A 181 -2.29 -8.85 8.57
CA SER A 181 -1.41 -9.83 7.98
C SER A 181 -1.80 -11.21 8.49
N LEU A 182 -1.87 -12.20 7.60
CA LEU A 182 -2.34 -13.54 7.92
C LEU A 182 -1.36 -14.57 7.38
N SER A 183 -1.13 -15.62 8.16
CA SER A 183 -0.50 -16.83 7.66
C SER A 183 -1.49 -17.67 6.85
N LEU A 184 -0.99 -18.63 6.06
CA LEU A 184 -1.83 -19.54 5.28
C LEU A 184 -2.84 -20.28 6.18
N THR A 185 -2.36 -20.80 7.31
CA THR A 185 -3.21 -21.50 8.29
C THR A 185 -4.34 -20.63 8.84
N GLN A 186 -4.07 -19.35 9.09
CA GLN A 186 -5.09 -18.40 9.53
C GLN A 186 -6.14 -18.16 8.42
N ALA A 187 -5.69 -17.90 7.20
CA ALA A 187 -6.58 -17.68 6.07
C ALA A 187 -7.47 -18.91 5.77
N GLU A 188 -6.91 -20.12 5.81
CA GLU A 188 -7.69 -21.35 5.67
C GLU A 188 -8.73 -21.54 6.76
N LYS A 189 -8.38 -21.24 8.03
CA LYS A 189 -9.34 -21.29 9.15
C LYS A 189 -10.51 -20.33 8.91
N VAL A 190 -10.22 -19.10 8.46
CA VAL A 190 -11.25 -18.10 8.12
C VAL A 190 -12.18 -18.62 7.03
N VAL A 191 -11.62 -19.19 5.96
CA VAL A 191 -12.39 -19.75 4.84
C VAL A 191 -13.24 -20.95 5.26
N LYS A 192 -12.71 -21.84 6.10
CA LYS A 192 -13.43 -23.03 6.60
C LYS A 192 -14.57 -22.67 7.53
N ARG A 193 -14.44 -21.63 8.36
CA ARG A 193 -15.40 -21.25 9.42
C ARG A 193 -16.54 -20.34 8.96
N LYS A 194 -16.63 -19.99 7.69
CA LYS A 194 -17.48 -18.91 7.14
C LYS A 194 -17.18 -17.56 7.79
N LEU A 195 -16.66 -16.64 7.03
CA LEU A 195 -16.40 -15.28 7.46
C LEU A 195 -17.72 -14.61 7.90
N ASN A 196 -17.78 -14.20 9.15
CA ASN A 196 -18.85 -13.37 9.70
C ASN A 196 -18.26 -12.09 10.30
N LYS A 197 -19.10 -11.16 10.78
CA LYS A 197 -18.66 -9.86 11.29
C LYS A 197 -17.63 -10.01 12.41
N ALA A 198 -17.87 -10.88 13.40
CA ALA A 198 -16.96 -11.09 14.52
C ALA A 198 -15.61 -11.68 14.06
N THR A 199 -15.63 -12.67 13.15
CA THR A 199 -14.40 -13.22 12.56
C THR A 199 -13.67 -12.18 11.73
N PHE A 200 -14.38 -11.37 10.95
CA PHE A 200 -13.79 -10.27 10.19
C PHE A 200 -13.15 -9.25 11.12
N ALA A 201 -13.83 -8.84 12.17
CA ALA A 201 -13.34 -7.92 13.18
C ALA A 201 -12.02 -8.41 13.81
N GLN A 202 -11.99 -9.69 14.19
CA GLN A 202 -10.80 -10.29 14.77
C GLN A 202 -9.63 -10.39 13.79
N VAL A 203 -9.89 -10.86 12.57
CA VAL A 203 -8.87 -11.18 11.56
C VAL A 203 -8.29 -9.93 10.92
N PHE A 204 -9.15 -8.98 10.61
CA PHE A 204 -8.75 -7.72 9.96
C PHE A 204 -8.54 -6.58 10.96
N GLN A 205 -8.55 -6.87 12.25
CA GLN A 205 -8.42 -5.88 13.34
C GLN A 205 -9.39 -4.69 13.16
N TRP A 206 -10.63 -5.03 12.78
CA TRP A 206 -11.66 -4.06 12.39
C TRP A 206 -12.76 -3.96 13.44
N PRO A 207 -13.26 -2.75 13.78
CA PRO A 207 -14.40 -2.62 14.67
C PRO A 207 -15.64 -3.31 14.09
N GLU A 208 -16.31 -4.15 14.88
CA GLU A 208 -17.42 -5.00 14.43
C GLU A 208 -18.65 -4.19 13.98
N ASP A 209 -18.84 -3.02 14.58
CA ASP A 209 -19.96 -2.10 14.36
C ASP A 209 -19.73 -1.14 13.18
N GLN A 210 -18.54 -1.09 12.62
CA GLN A 210 -18.20 -0.16 11.53
C GLN A 210 -18.19 -0.83 10.16
N PRO A 211 -18.84 -0.21 9.14
CA PRO A 211 -18.76 -0.73 7.77
C PRO A 211 -17.37 -0.51 7.18
N ALA A 212 -16.74 -1.56 6.66
CA ALA A 212 -15.58 -1.43 5.80
C ALA A 212 -16.03 -0.86 4.44
N LYS A 213 -15.26 0.08 3.88
CA LYS A 213 -15.53 0.74 2.60
C LYS A 213 -14.53 0.37 1.52
N CYS A 214 -13.28 0.09 1.91
CA CYS A 214 -12.23 -0.32 0.98
C CYS A 214 -11.32 -1.35 1.64
N ILE A 215 -10.94 -2.37 0.89
CA ILE A 215 -9.93 -3.36 1.29
C ILE A 215 -8.85 -3.39 0.21
N ILE A 216 -7.61 -3.21 0.64
CA ILE A 216 -6.43 -3.42 -0.19
C ILE A 216 -5.79 -4.72 0.28
N MET A 217 -5.64 -5.69 -0.61
CA MET A 217 -5.15 -7.01 -0.24
C MET A 217 -4.04 -7.50 -1.17
N ILE A 218 -2.94 -7.92 -0.58
CA ILE A 218 -1.83 -8.52 -1.27
C ILE A 218 -1.68 -9.95 -0.77
N THR A 219 -1.34 -10.87 -1.65
CA THR A 219 -1.06 -12.26 -1.30
C THR A 219 0.20 -12.73 -1.98
N THR A 220 0.89 -13.67 -1.37
CA THR A 220 2.02 -14.35 -2.02
C THR A 220 1.53 -15.36 -3.07
N ASP A 221 2.36 -15.63 -4.05
CA ASP A 221 2.06 -16.51 -5.19
C ASP A 221 1.82 -17.98 -4.81
N PHE A 222 2.43 -18.46 -3.74
CA PHE A 222 2.26 -19.84 -3.27
C PHE A 222 0.93 -20.08 -2.52
N VAL A 223 0.11 -19.05 -2.31
CA VAL A 223 -1.24 -19.24 -1.75
C VAL A 223 -2.15 -19.89 -2.80
N PRO A 224 -2.77 -21.03 -2.48
CA PRO A 224 -3.69 -21.66 -3.42
C PRO A 224 -4.79 -20.68 -3.86
N THR A 225 -4.93 -20.47 -5.16
CA THR A 225 -5.92 -19.54 -5.75
C THR A 225 -7.34 -19.78 -5.23
N GLN A 226 -7.68 -21.04 -4.90
CA GLN A 226 -8.98 -21.36 -4.32
C GLN A 226 -9.20 -20.76 -2.93
N VAL A 227 -8.14 -20.64 -2.11
CA VAL A 227 -8.22 -20.01 -0.78
C VAL A 227 -8.49 -18.52 -0.96
N VAL A 228 -7.75 -17.88 -1.86
CA VAL A 228 -7.94 -16.47 -2.23
C VAL A 228 -9.36 -16.22 -2.73
N ARG A 229 -9.83 -17.00 -3.72
CA ARG A 229 -11.20 -16.87 -4.27
C ARG A 229 -12.29 -17.02 -3.22
N LYS A 230 -12.13 -17.99 -2.32
CA LYS A 230 -13.11 -18.21 -1.23
C LYS A 230 -13.11 -17.05 -0.23
N LEU A 231 -11.92 -16.54 0.13
CA LEU A 231 -11.79 -15.39 1.03
C LEU A 231 -12.42 -14.14 0.42
N LEU A 232 -12.11 -13.81 -0.83
CA LEU A 232 -12.65 -12.65 -1.54
C LEU A 232 -14.18 -12.75 -1.69
N ARG A 233 -14.70 -13.93 -2.02
CA ARG A 233 -16.15 -14.17 -2.09
C ARG A 233 -16.80 -14.00 -0.72
N ALA A 234 -16.18 -14.49 0.34
CA ALA A 234 -16.70 -14.34 1.69
C ALA A 234 -16.73 -12.87 2.13
N ILE A 235 -15.68 -12.09 1.82
CA ILE A 235 -15.64 -10.64 2.03
C ILE A 235 -16.77 -9.93 1.29
N ARG A 236 -16.95 -10.25 0.01
CA ARG A 236 -18.01 -9.64 -0.82
C ARG A 236 -19.41 -9.92 -0.27
N VAL A 237 -19.65 -11.16 0.16
CA VAL A 237 -20.94 -11.55 0.78
C VAL A 237 -21.15 -10.87 2.12
N LEU A 238 -20.11 -10.80 2.95
CA LEU A 238 -20.19 -10.17 4.29
C LEU A 238 -20.58 -8.70 4.23
N HIS A 239 -20.14 -8.01 3.18
CA HIS A 239 -20.40 -6.57 2.98
C HIS A 239 -21.48 -6.29 1.93
N ASP A 240 -22.28 -7.30 1.53
CA ASP A 240 -23.35 -7.19 0.52
C ASP A 240 -22.87 -6.57 -0.80
N GLY A 241 -21.60 -6.74 -1.13
CA GLY A 241 -20.96 -6.10 -2.28
C GLY A 241 -20.66 -4.60 -2.12
N GLU A 242 -20.94 -4.01 -0.96
CA GLU A 242 -20.80 -2.59 -0.66
C GLU A 242 -19.40 -2.22 -0.15
N VAL A 243 -18.36 -2.83 -0.71
CA VAL A 243 -16.95 -2.59 -0.38
C VAL A 243 -16.11 -2.51 -1.65
N ALA A 244 -15.25 -1.52 -1.76
CA ALA A 244 -14.23 -1.46 -2.81
C ALA A 244 -13.12 -2.46 -2.52
N LEU A 245 -12.57 -3.08 -3.56
CA LEU A 245 -11.43 -3.98 -3.44
C LEU A 245 -10.44 -3.75 -4.57
N ALA A 246 -9.17 -3.68 -4.20
CA ALA A 246 -8.04 -3.83 -5.13
C ALA A 246 -6.91 -4.61 -4.46
N GLY A 247 -6.12 -5.28 -5.25
CA GLY A 247 -4.99 -6.04 -4.76
C GLY A 247 -4.33 -6.88 -5.83
N GLY A 248 -3.34 -7.68 -5.42
CA GLY A 248 -2.63 -8.53 -6.36
C GLY A 248 -1.63 -9.47 -5.70
N LEU A 249 -0.92 -10.22 -6.53
CA LEU A 249 0.15 -11.10 -6.10
C LEU A 249 1.43 -10.31 -5.86
N GLY A 250 2.10 -10.59 -4.74
CA GLY A 250 3.40 -10.05 -4.39
C GLY A 250 3.89 -10.67 -3.09
N GLU A 251 5.19 -10.68 -2.87
CA GLU A 251 5.74 -11.24 -1.65
C GLU A 251 5.45 -10.33 -0.44
N VAL A 252 4.58 -10.79 0.47
CA VAL A 252 4.13 -10.01 1.63
C VAL A 252 5.21 -9.95 2.70
N PHE A 253 5.44 -8.77 3.26
CA PHE A 253 6.24 -8.56 4.46
C PHE A 253 5.48 -7.74 5.51
N SER A 254 5.77 -7.97 6.79
CA SER A 254 5.13 -7.25 7.90
C SER A 254 6.02 -7.23 9.12
N SER A 255 6.14 -6.07 9.76
CA SER A 255 6.84 -5.92 11.04
C SER A 255 6.12 -6.59 12.22
N ALA A 256 4.87 -6.99 12.04
CA ALA A 256 4.13 -7.76 13.05
C ALA A 256 4.62 -9.21 13.17
N PHE A 257 5.37 -9.68 12.18
CA PHE A 257 6.03 -10.98 12.20
C PHE A 257 7.51 -10.76 12.53
N SER A 258 8.00 -11.41 13.58
CA SER A 258 9.38 -11.23 14.05
C SER A 258 10.41 -11.50 12.94
N PRO A 259 11.48 -10.68 12.85
CA PRO A 259 12.56 -10.91 11.88
C PRO A 259 13.25 -12.27 12.03
N GLU A 260 13.23 -12.84 13.23
CA GLU A 260 13.78 -14.17 13.50
C GLU A 260 13.07 -15.28 12.72
N ASN A 261 11.80 -15.04 12.34
CA ASN A 261 10.98 -15.95 11.54
C ASN A 261 10.91 -15.54 10.06
N TYR A 262 11.59 -14.47 9.67
CA TYR A 262 11.58 -13.97 8.31
C TYR A 262 12.72 -14.58 7.51
N ARG A 263 12.52 -15.79 6.99
CA ARG A 263 13.45 -16.41 6.02
C ARG A 263 13.08 -15.99 4.60
N PRO A 264 14.04 -15.48 3.85
CA PRO A 264 13.80 -14.77 2.61
C PRO A 264 13.72 -15.62 1.35
N SER A 265 13.39 -16.85 1.31
CA SER A 265 13.14 -17.49 0.03
C SER A 265 12.22 -18.71 0.12
N ALA A 266 11.18 -18.67 -0.71
CA ALA A 266 10.33 -19.83 -0.98
C ALA A 266 11.10 -21.00 -1.68
N TYR A 267 12.34 -20.78 -2.05
CA TYR A 267 13.19 -21.76 -2.76
C TYR A 267 14.07 -22.62 -1.86
N GLU A 268 14.13 -22.32 -0.57
CA GLU A 268 14.89 -23.12 0.42
C GLU A 268 13.99 -23.68 1.53
N ILE A 269 12.69 -23.81 1.28
CA ILE A 269 11.81 -24.51 2.23
C ILE A 269 12.11 -25.99 2.10
N ASP A 270 12.92 -26.50 3.01
CA ASP A 270 12.96 -27.93 3.26
C ASP A 270 11.55 -28.38 3.63
N ASP A 271 10.99 -29.32 2.87
CA ASP A 271 9.62 -29.81 2.98
C ASP A 271 9.23 -30.33 4.38
N ASP A 272 10.20 -30.49 5.28
CA ASP A 272 10.03 -31.11 6.59
C ASP A 272 9.86 -30.15 7.77
N THR A 273 9.88 -28.82 7.57
CA THR A 273 9.71 -27.88 8.70
C THR A 273 8.37 -27.17 8.66
N ASP A 274 7.60 -27.29 9.74
CA ASP A 274 6.28 -26.63 10.01
C ASP A 274 6.36 -25.08 10.07
N GLU A 275 7.51 -24.49 9.67
CA GLU A 275 7.79 -23.05 9.71
C GLU A 275 7.01 -22.24 8.67
N SER A 276 6.58 -22.85 7.56
CA SER A 276 5.74 -22.18 6.55
C SER A 276 4.38 -21.69 7.11
N SER A 277 3.97 -22.25 8.25
CA SER A 277 2.68 -21.92 8.91
C SER A 277 2.67 -20.54 9.58
N THR A 278 3.84 -19.93 9.81
CA THR A 278 3.96 -18.69 10.59
C THR A 278 4.22 -17.45 9.74
N MET A 279 4.64 -17.59 8.47
CA MET A 279 4.93 -16.44 7.60
C MET A 279 3.64 -15.74 7.12
N PRO A 280 3.67 -14.39 6.96
CA PRO A 280 2.54 -13.68 6.39
C PRO A 280 2.43 -13.98 4.89
N VAL A 281 1.31 -14.56 4.50
CA VAL A 281 1.01 -14.82 3.08
C VAL A 281 -0.10 -13.92 2.54
N PHE A 282 -0.80 -13.23 3.43
CA PHE A 282 -1.75 -12.16 3.12
C PHE A 282 -1.37 -10.92 3.92
N GLY A 283 -1.50 -9.78 3.30
CA GLY A 283 -1.32 -8.51 3.97
C GLY A 283 -2.14 -7.40 3.31
N GLY A 284 -2.44 -6.35 4.06
CA GLY A 284 -3.17 -5.25 3.48
C GLY A 284 -3.73 -4.25 4.47
N LEU A 285 -4.62 -3.41 3.94
CA LEU A 285 -5.28 -2.33 4.66
C LEU A 285 -6.80 -2.46 4.52
N VAL A 286 -7.52 -2.05 5.55
CA VAL A 286 -8.97 -1.85 5.52
C VAL A 286 -9.26 -0.40 5.87
N PHE A 287 -10.07 0.29 5.06
CA PHE A 287 -10.54 1.65 5.30
C PHE A 287 -12.06 1.66 5.45
N GLY A 288 -12.59 2.48 6.34
CA GLY A 288 -14.02 2.67 6.50
C GLY A 288 -14.37 3.73 7.52
N GLY A 289 -15.62 3.70 7.95
CA GLY A 289 -16.22 4.75 8.76
C GLY A 289 -17.14 5.65 7.93
N GLU A 290 -17.89 6.51 8.59
CA GLU A 290 -18.91 7.36 7.95
C GLU A 290 -18.34 8.44 7.02
N ASN A 291 -17.11 8.91 7.32
CA ASN A 291 -16.40 9.94 6.56
C ASN A 291 -15.38 9.36 5.56
N VAL A 292 -15.47 8.05 5.26
CA VAL A 292 -14.69 7.41 4.20
C VAL A 292 -15.56 7.17 2.98
N ARG A 293 -15.04 7.56 1.83
CA ARG A 293 -15.57 7.20 0.51
C ARG A 293 -14.59 6.30 -0.21
N ALA A 294 -15.09 5.36 -0.98
CA ALA A 294 -14.24 4.47 -1.74
C ALA A 294 -14.88 4.11 -3.08
N ALA A 295 -14.04 3.88 -4.06
CA ALA A 295 -14.43 3.31 -5.35
C ALA A 295 -13.34 2.38 -5.85
N SER A 296 -13.73 1.35 -6.57
CA SER A 296 -12.79 0.48 -7.27
C SER A 296 -13.25 0.21 -8.70
N LEU A 297 -12.28 -0.13 -9.53
CA LEU A 297 -12.47 -0.42 -10.94
C LEU A 297 -11.48 -1.47 -11.40
N VAL A 298 -11.95 -2.37 -12.25
CA VAL A 298 -11.10 -3.32 -12.95
C VAL A 298 -11.08 -2.98 -14.45
N ILE A 299 -9.89 -2.75 -14.99
CA ILE A 299 -9.68 -2.66 -16.43
C ILE A 299 -9.37 -4.08 -16.91
N GLY A 300 -10.25 -4.62 -17.73
CA GLY A 300 -10.23 -6.02 -18.13
C GLY A 300 -9.34 -6.32 -19.34
N GLU A 301 -9.22 -7.61 -19.65
CA GLU A 301 -8.46 -8.10 -20.81
C GLU A 301 -9.01 -7.56 -22.15
N ASP A 302 -10.32 -7.25 -22.21
CA ASP A 302 -10.94 -6.72 -23.45
C ASP A 302 -10.68 -5.22 -23.66
N ASP A 303 -10.22 -4.50 -22.63
CA ASP A 303 -9.90 -3.08 -22.71
C ASP A 303 -8.47 -2.92 -23.28
N ARG A 304 -8.36 -3.08 -24.63
CA ARG A 304 -7.09 -3.20 -25.36
C ARG A 304 -6.66 -1.94 -26.10
N THR A 305 -7.42 -0.87 -25.98
CA THR A 305 -7.09 0.42 -26.59
C THR A 305 -7.01 1.52 -25.56
N LYS A 306 -6.26 2.58 -25.86
CA LYS A 306 -6.18 3.76 -24.99
C LYS A 306 -7.56 4.37 -24.77
N GLU A 307 -8.43 4.32 -25.76
CA GLU A 307 -9.80 4.82 -25.73
C GLU A 307 -10.66 4.01 -24.76
N SER A 308 -10.64 2.67 -24.86
CA SER A 308 -11.40 1.82 -23.92
C SER A 308 -10.91 1.96 -22.48
N VAL A 309 -9.60 2.09 -22.28
CA VAL A 309 -9.02 2.40 -20.94
C VAL A 309 -9.53 3.75 -20.44
N ARG A 310 -9.55 4.78 -21.31
CA ARG A 310 -10.05 6.11 -20.95
C ARG A 310 -11.53 6.07 -20.55
N GLU A 311 -12.36 5.38 -21.30
CA GLU A 311 -13.78 5.21 -20.97
C GLU A 311 -13.96 4.57 -19.59
N ARG A 312 -13.23 3.51 -19.31
CA ARG A 312 -13.26 2.85 -18.00
C ARG A 312 -12.78 3.76 -16.86
N LEU A 313 -11.69 4.50 -17.06
CA LEU A 313 -11.19 5.44 -16.05
C LEU A 313 -12.10 6.67 -15.88
N MET A 314 -12.84 7.08 -16.92
CA MET A 314 -13.89 8.09 -16.79
C MET A 314 -15.06 7.62 -15.91
N GLU A 315 -15.42 6.31 -15.95
CA GLU A 315 -16.39 5.74 -15.01
C GLU A 315 -15.88 5.85 -13.57
N LEU A 316 -14.61 5.55 -13.31
CA LEU A 316 -14.01 5.69 -11.98
C LEU A 316 -13.98 7.16 -11.54
N LYS A 317 -13.59 8.06 -12.44
CA LYS A 317 -13.61 9.51 -12.18
C LYS A 317 -15.00 9.99 -11.78
N ALA A 318 -16.03 9.63 -12.53
CA ALA A 318 -17.41 10.01 -12.21
C ALA A 318 -17.85 9.52 -10.83
N LYS A 319 -17.47 8.29 -10.44
CA LYS A 319 -17.73 7.76 -9.09
C LYS A 319 -17.06 8.60 -8.01
N VAL A 320 -15.80 9.02 -8.24
CA VAL A 320 -15.02 9.82 -7.30
C VAL A 320 -15.51 11.26 -7.20
N GLU A 321 -15.92 11.84 -8.31
CA GLU A 321 -16.50 13.22 -8.34
C GLU A 321 -17.85 13.29 -7.63
N ALA A 322 -18.64 12.22 -7.67
CA ALA A 322 -19.92 12.14 -6.95
C ALA A 322 -19.77 12.21 -5.42
N TRP A 323 -18.57 12.07 -4.86
CA TRP A 323 -18.35 12.19 -3.41
C TRP A 323 -18.40 13.64 -2.90
N GLY A 324 -18.28 14.64 -3.80
CA GLY A 324 -18.10 16.03 -3.43
C GLY A 324 -16.71 16.35 -2.91
N GLU A 325 -16.63 17.31 -2.02
CA GLU A 325 -15.34 17.70 -1.43
C GLU A 325 -14.83 16.64 -0.46
N CYS A 326 -13.57 16.25 -0.66
CA CYS A 326 -12.83 15.42 0.27
C CYS A 326 -11.57 16.18 0.70
N ARG A 327 -11.23 16.08 1.97
CA ARG A 327 -9.98 16.66 2.52
C ARG A 327 -8.77 16.06 1.86
N GLN A 328 -8.85 14.78 1.50
CA GLN A 328 -7.79 14.05 0.83
C GLN A 328 -8.38 12.92 0.01
N LYS A 329 -7.76 12.66 -1.15
CA LYS A 329 -7.98 11.47 -1.99
C LYS A 329 -6.64 10.85 -2.33
N PHE A 330 -6.58 9.53 -2.35
CA PHE A 330 -5.39 8.77 -2.77
C PHE A 330 -5.81 7.44 -3.35
N GLY A 331 -4.97 6.84 -4.18
CA GLY A 331 -5.32 5.64 -4.91
C GLY A 331 -4.25 4.55 -4.87
N PHE A 332 -4.72 3.32 -5.00
CA PHE A 332 -3.92 2.11 -5.14
C PHE A 332 -4.12 1.53 -6.53
N VAL A 333 -3.05 0.95 -7.09
CA VAL A 333 -3.11 0.24 -8.36
C VAL A 333 -2.31 -1.05 -8.30
N PHE A 334 -2.90 -2.11 -8.83
CA PHE A 334 -2.25 -3.38 -9.05
C PHE A 334 -2.45 -3.71 -10.52
N ALA A 335 -1.36 -3.80 -11.26
CA ALA A 335 -1.41 -3.89 -12.70
C ALA A 335 -0.64 -5.09 -13.21
N SER A 336 -1.22 -5.79 -14.16
CA SER A 336 -0.53 -6.86 -14.84
C SER A 336 0.65 -6.33 -15.66
N CYS A 337 1.84 -6.90 -15.45
CA CYS A 337 3.03 -6.59 -16.22
C CYS A 337 2.84 -6.81 -17.74
N ILE A 338 1.95 -7.74 -18.11
CA ILE A 338 1.63 -8.07 -19.50
C ILE A 338 0.88 -6.93 -20.21
N ARG A 339 0.17 -6.07 -19.47
CA ARG A 339 -0.63 -4.99 -20.07
C ARG A 339 0.18 -3.80 -20.57
N GLY A 340 1.47 -3.76 -20.32
CA GLY A 340 2.37 -2.75 -20.86
C GLY A 340 2.70 -2.95 -22.34
N TRP A 341 3.94 -3.26 -22.61
CA TRP A 341 4.47 -3.39 -23.97
C TRP A 341 3.79 -4.47 -24.81
N GLU A 342 3.42 -5.60 -24.20
CA GLU A 342 2.80 -6.70 -24.95
C GLU A 342 1.42 -6.34 -25.51
N LEU A 343 0.63 -5.52 -24.77
CA LEU A 343 -0.72 -5.18 -25.18
C LEU A 343 -0.79 -3.89 -25.99
N PHE A 344 -0.06 -2.86 -25.57
CA PHE A 344 -0.19 -1.51 -26.13
C PHE A 344 0.99 -1.09 -27.00
N HIS A 345 2.06 -1.89 -27.06
CA HIS A 345 3.37 -1.49 -27.61
C HIS A 345 3.87 -0.17 -27.00
N ALA A 346 3.44 0.11 -25.79
CA ALA A 346 3.81 1.26 -24.97
C ALA A 346 3.74 0.90 -23.49
N TYR A 347 4.56 1.55 -22.69
CA TYR A 347 4.48 1.40 -21.24
C TYR A 347 3.49 2.41 -20.66
N ASP A 348 2.90 2.06 -19.51
CA ASP A 348 2.16 2.96 -18.64
C ASP A 348 0.91 3.62 -19.22
N VAL A 349 0.29 3.02 -20.23
CA VAL A 349 -0.86 3.63 -20.91
C VAL A 349 -1.99 3.95 -19.93
N GLU A 350 -2.34 3.02 -19.05
CA GLU A 350 -3.41 3.19 -18.06
C GLU A 350 -3.05 4.25 -17.04
N ILE A 351 -1.80 4.28 -16.57
CA ILE A 351 -1.35 5.23 -15.56
C ILE A 351 -1.26 6.64 -16.14
N ALA A 352 -0.82 6.76 -17.39
CA ALA A 352 -0.80 8.05 -18.10
C ALA A 352 -2.23 8.60 -18.26
N VAL A 353 -3.19 7.76 -18.64
CA VAL A 353 -4.61 8.16 -18.74
C VAL A 353 -5.19 8.49 -17.37
N PHE A 354 -4.85 7.72 -16.32
CA PHE A 354 -5.28 8.05 -14.96
C PHE A 354 -4.77 9.42 -14.52
N LYS A 355 -3.47 9.69 -14.73
CA LYS A 355 -2.85 10.98 -14.36
C LYS A 355 -3.45 12.15 -15.15
N GLU A 356 -3.81 11.94 -16.41
CA GLU A 356 -4.49 12.95 -17.23
C GLU A 356 -5.90 13.26 -16.69
N LEU A 357 -6.66 12.24 -16.30
CA LEU A 357 -8.05 12.39 -15.85
C LEU A 357 -8.17 12.84 -14.39
N MET A 358 -7.24 12.43 -13.52
CA MET A 358 -7.27 12.65 -12.07
C MET A 358 -5.87 13.07 -11.55
N PRO A 359 -5.33 14.22 -12.00
CA PRO A 359 -3.96 14.65 -11.69
C PRO A 359 -3.71 14.89 -10.20
N ASP A 360 -4.75 15.24 -9.45
CA ASP A 360 -4.65 15.60 -8.02
C ASP A 360 -4.74 14.38 -7.09
N ILE A 361 -4.94 13.19 -7.64
CA ILE A 361 -5.03 11.97 -6.84
C ILE A 361 -3.70 11.21 -6.97
N PRO A 362 -2.87 11.19 -5.91
CA PRO A 362 -1.66 10.37 -5.92
C PRO A 362 -2.05 8.90 -5.99
N LEU A 363 -1.41 8.18 -6.91
CA LEU A 363 -1.63 6.76 -7.16
C LEU A 363 -0.29 6.03 -6.96
N ASN A 364 -0.28 5.03 -6.10
CA ASN A 364 0.86 4.13 -5.89
C ASN A 364 0.40 2.69 -5.92
N GLY A 365 1.31 1.82 -6.32
CA GLY A 365 1.06 0.39 -6.35
C GLY A 365 2.19 -0.39 -6.97
N MET A 366 1.88 -1.53 -7.52
CA MET A 366 2.88 -2.44 -8.06
C MET A 366 2.38 -3.22 -9.27
N CYS A 367 3.31 -3.68 -10.09
CA CYS A 367 3.04 -4.68 -11.09
C CYS A 367 2.87 -6.05 -10.42
N THR A 368 1.95 -6.86 -10.92
CA THR A 368 1.59 -8.16 -10.35
C THR A 368 1.37 -9.18 -11.45
N GLU A 369 1.51 -10.47 -11.13
CA GLU A 369 1.19 -11.58 -12.04
C GLU A 369 -0.27 -12.03 -11.95
N GLY A 370 -1.03 -11.48 -11.02
CA GLY A 370 -2.45 -11.73 -10.84
C GLY A 370 -3.07 -10.67 -9.95
N GLU A 371 -4.22 -10.15 -10.36
CA GLU A 371 -4.89 -9.03 -9.72
C GLU A 371 -6.16 -9.49 -9.00
N TYR A 372 -6.54 -8.72 -7.97
CA TYR A 372 -7.78 -8.88 -7.24
C TYR A 372 -8.60 -7.61 -7.33
N GLY A 373 -9.89 -7.75 -7.57
CA GLY A 373 -10.73 -6.57 -7.59
C GLY A 373 -12.12 -6.83 -8.15
N TRP A 374 -12.94 -5.82 -8.01
CA TRP A 374 -14.23 -5.70 -8.66
C TRP A 374 -14.62 -4.23 -8.81
N ASP A 375 -15.58 -3.97 -9.67
CA ASP A 375 -16.14 -2.62 -9.84
C ASP A 375 -17.03 -2.26 -8.65
N PHE A 376 -16.75 -1.10 -8.01
CA PHE A 376 -17.56 -0.57 -6.92
C PHE A 376 -17.57 0.97 -6.94
N PRO A 377 -18.71 1.63 -6.65
CA PRO A 377 -20.04 1.08 -6.67
C PRO A 377 -20.44 0.57 -8.06
N LEU A 378 -21.36 -0.35 -8.11
CA LEU A 378 -21.87 -0.86 -9.39
C LEU A 378 -22.62 0.27 -10.12
N PRO A 379 -22.53 0.34 -11.47
CA PRO A 379 -23.29 1.32 -12.25
C PRO A 379 -24.80 1.13 -12.04
N LEU A 380 -25.50 2.23 -11.76
CA LEU A 380 -26.96 2.24 -11.48
C LEU A 380 -27.83 1.80 -12.67
N ALA A 381 -27.29 1.67 -13.87
CA ALA A 381 -28.08 1.54 -15.10
C ALA A 381 -27.60 0.45 -16.09
N GLN A 382 -26.99 -0.63 -15.64
CA GLN A 382 -26.86 -1.77 -16.56
C GLN A 382 -27.81 -2.89 -16.14
N PRO A 383 -28.88 -3.17 -16.98
CA PRO A 383 -29.56 -4.44 -16.84
C PRO A 383 -28.50 -5.52 -16.98
N ALA A 384 -28.55 -6.48 -16.09
CA ALA A 384 -27.59 -7.56 -15.96
C ALA A 384 -27.37 -8.30 -17.31
N LYS A 385 -26.63 -7.69 -18.24
CA LYS A 385 -25.84 -8.46 -19.17
C LYS A 385 -24.88 -9.21 -18.25
N LYS A 386 -25.15 -10.50 -18.10
CA LYS A 386 -24.29 -11.45 -17.37
C LYS A 386 -22.88 -11.35 -17.95
N SER A 387 -22.16 -10.31 -17.57
CA SER A 387 -20.74 -10.25 -17.76
C SER A 387 -20.19 -11.40 -16.93
N ARG A 388 -19.63 -12.40 -17.58
CA ARG A 388 -18.86 -13.47 -16.92
C ARG A 388 -17.79 -12.91 -15.97
N ARG A 389 -17.46 -11.63 -16.12
CA ARG A 389 -16.48 -10.87 -15.33
C ARG A 389 -16.90 -10.57 -13.88
N SER A 390 -18.20 -10.52 -13.56
CA SER A 390 -18.65 -10.01 -12.26
C SER A 390 -18.49 -10.96 -11.07
N ASN A 391 -18.18 -12.24 -11.31
CA ASN A 391 -18.16 -13.26 -10.26
C ASN A 391 -16.77 -13.77 -9.87
N ASP A 392 -15.75 -13.53 -10.67
CA ASP A 392 -14.37 -13.92 -10.34
C ASP A 392 -13.60 -12.69 -9.87
N ALA A 393 -13.21 -12.70 -8.60
CA ALA A 393 -12.43 -11.61 -8.00
C ALA A 393 -10.92 -11.81 -8.16
N VAL A 394 -10.49 -12.98 -8.66
CA VAL A 394 -9.10 -13.28 -9.02
C VAL A 394 -9.00 -13.20 -10.54
N LEU A 395 -8.18 -12.30 -11.00
CA LEU A 395 -8.13 -11.85 -12.38
C LEU A 395 -6.72 -12.10 -12.95
N ILE A 396 -6.63 -12.13 -14.27
CA ILE A 396 -5.37 -12.26 -14.99
C ILE A 396 -5.39 -11.26 -16.15
N ARG A 397 -4.26 -10.61 -16.43
CA ARG A 397 -4.12 -9.61 -17.49
C ARG A 397 -5.07 -8.42 -17.32
N THR A 398 -5.24 -7.99 -16.10
CA THR A 398 -6.13 -6.89 -15.73
C THR A 398 -5.36 -5.84 -14.93
N ASN A 399 -5.99 -4.69 -14.70
CA ASN A 399 -5.51 -3.73 -13.72
C ASN A 399 -6.63 -3.44 -12.75
N SER A 400 -6.32 -3.49 -11.47
CA SER A 400 -7.24 -3.20 -10.39
C SER A 400 -6.88 -1.87 -9.72
N PHE A 401 -7.85 -0.97 -9.67
CA PHE A 401 -7.73 0.35 -9.06
C PHE A 401 -8.65 0.46 -7.85
N ALA A 402 -8.18 1.10 -6.79
CA ALA A 402 -9.03 1.56 -5.70
C ALA A 402 -8.67 2.99 -5.31
N ILE A 403 -9.66 3.83 -5.13
CA ILE A 403 -9.50 5.20 -4.63
C ILE A 403 -10.21 5.32 -3.29
N VAL A 404 -9.54 5.95 -2.34
CA VAL A 404 -10.04 6.24 -1.01
C VAL A 404 -10.07 7.76 -0.83
N GLY A 405 -11.19 8.27 -0.32
CA GLY A 405 -11.37 9.68 0.04
C GLY A 405 -11.77 9.84 1.50
N PHE A 406 -11.18 10.82 2.17
CA PHE A 406 -11.60 11.28 3.49
C PHE A 406 -12.40 12.58 3.34
N VAL A 407 -13.64 12.59 3.81
CA VAL A 407 -14.55 13.75 3.77
C VAL A 407 -14.27 14.73 4.91
#